data_2144bf8ce1e047fa23b3e47b939f1595
#
_entry.id   2144bf8ce1e047fa23b3e47b939f1595
#
_cell.length_a   1.000
_cell.length_b   1.000
_cell.length_c   1.000
_cell.angle_alpha   90.00
_cell.angle_beta   90.00
_cell.angle_gamma   90.00
#
_symmetry.space_group_name_H-M   'P 1'
#
loop_
_entity.id
_entity.type
_entity.pdbx_description
1 polymer ?
#
loop_
_entity_poly.entity_id
_entity_poly.type
_entity_poly.pdbx_seq_one_letter_code
_entity_poly.pdbx_strand_id
1 'polypeptide(L)'
;MVQNAKGRWIKTTHEQASRSKEINNVLAEFSSMVTQIYPQPTGVDAAWHTTEGVSYFGTKQKNSPYPDGRPNYEPIELPHFRMYRYVCGFFPYRCEYGKTNTMLPGYPGETGTWIRIAANESQPAISEPPDGSWTINGFPVRLLNPGARTFSGTGLRDAEKGRNYRIVLVHRKGILPYIPVSRKQYLEQCISYHKKLWDENIKRTENLPVRSPEEQEKEKNAKLTKFEKDFGKDPKRLKSAVDYYLSGYKTEQQVRDEDVQKAKKNKERELKKFTDELEKTTQQGLLDSPAMILEIYNSDLIFDTDPQQANMVVIENRDYIRKDLPKHVPQLFVVNWEWSNWAPQEKIAEIMEKEFPFEKLQVMIDK
;
A
#
# COMPACT_ATOMS: atom_id res chain seq x y z
N MET A 1 10.33 26.20 -27.68
CA MET A 1 11.61 26.80 -27.23
C MET A 1 12.09 26.23 -25.89
N VAL A 2 11.26 26.22 -24.85
CA VAL A 2 11.59 25.69 -23.51
C VAL A 2 11.92 24.19 -23.53
N GLN A 3 11.20 23.40 -24.31
CA GLN A 3 11.37 21.94 -24.42
C GLN A 3 12.73 21.51 -24.98
N ASN A 4 13.41 22.38 -25.71
CA ASN A 4 14.72 22.09 -26.32
C ASN A 4 15.88 22.77 -25.59
N ALA A 5 15.62 23.45 -24.47
CA ALA A 5 16.67 24.09 -23.68
C ALA A 5 17.58 23.03 -23.04
N LYS A 6 18.88 23.26 -23.09
CA LYS A 6 19.86 22.39 -22.43
C LYS A 6 19.73 22.53 -20.91
N GLY A 7 19.47 21.43 -20.25
CA GLY A 7 19.42 21.33 -18.81
C GLY A 7 20.75 20.92 -18.18
N ARG A 8 20.78 20.82 -16.88
CA ARG A 8 21.96 20.48 -16.08
C ARG A 8 21.73 19.24 -15.25
N TRP A 9 22.80 18.51 -15.01
CA TRP A 9 22.88 17.52 -13.97
C TRP A 9 23.33 18.17 -12.67
N ILE A 10 22.52 18.02 -11.60
CA ILE A 10 22.75 18.65 -10.31
C ILE A 10 22.78 17.58 -9.24
N LYS A 11 23.92 17.41 -8.56
CA LYS A 11 24.00 16.57 -7.39
C LYS A 11 23.51 17.37 -6.18
N THR A 12 22.44 16.90 -5.55
CA THR A 12 21.98 17.48 -4.29
C THR A 12 22.61 16.72 -3.13
N THR A 13 23.12 17.48 -2.17
CA THR A 13 23.70 16.89 -0.95
C THR A 13 22.60 16.76 0.09
N HIS A 14 22.24 15.54 0.46
CA HIS A 14 21.62 15.29 1.76
C HIS A 14 22.73 14.92 2.73
N GLU A 15 22.76 15.54 3.90
CA GLU A 15 23.64 15.13 4.99
C GLU A 15 23.30 13.69 5.39
N GLN A 16 24.17 12.77 5.09
CA GLN A 16 24.02 11.37 5.46
C GLN A 16 25.30 10.86 6.11
N ALA A 17 25.09 9.97 7.08
CA ALA A 17 26.18 9.24 7.71
C ALA A 17 27.18 8.65 6.69
N SER A 18 28.42 8.56 7.06
CA SER A 18 29.50 8.01 6.22
C SER A 18 29.12 6.60 5.76
N ARG A 19 28.92 6.45 4.45
CA ARG A 19 28.63 5.16 3.80
C ARG A 19 29.92 4.38 3.60
N SER A 20 29.78 3.06 3.52
CA SER A 20 30.91 2.23 3.12
C SER A 20 31.36 2.58 1.69
N LYS A 21 32.64 2.35 1.42
CA LYS A 21 33.21 2.56 0.07
C LYS A 21 32.48 1.70 -0.97
N GLU A 22 32.13 0.49 -0.60
CA GLU A 22 31.45 -0.49 -1.47
C GLU A 22 30.06 0.01 -1.86
N ILE A 23 29.26 0.50 -0.91
CA ILE A 23 27.95 1.10 -1.20
C ILE A 23 28.09 2.33 -2.10
N ASN A 24 29.08 3.19 -1.83
CA ASN A 24 29.33 4.35 -2.68
C ASN A 24 29.69 3.96 -4.12
N ASN A 25 30.44 2.88 -4.32
CA ASN A 25 30.75 2.37 -5.65
C ASN A 25 29.48 1.93 -6.40
N VAL A 26 28.59 1.17 -5.75
CA VAL A 26 27.31 0.76 -6.35
C VAL A 26 26.43 1.96 -6.68
N LEU A 27 26.34 2.94 -5.78
CA LEU A 27 25.59 4.17 -6.01
C LEU A 27 26.17 5.02 -7.15
N ALA A 28 27.48 5.02 -7.33
CA ALA A 28 28.14 5.65 -8.46
C ALA A 28 27.79 4.94 -9.78
N GLU A 29 27.71 3.61 -9.79
CA GLU A 29 27.25 2.84 -10.96
C GLU A 29 25.80 3.21 -11.32
N PHE A 30 24.88 3.35 -10.35
CA PHE A 30 23.51 3.78 -10.64
C PHE A 30 23.48 5.17 -11.31
N SER A 31 24.24 6.12 -10.75
CA SER A 31 24.35 7.46 -11.34
C SER A 31 24.93 7.37 -12.77
N SER A 32 25.96 6.56 -12.97
CA SER A 32 26.58 6.36 -14.28
C SER A 32 25.58 5.76 -15.29
N MET A 33 24.82 4.75 -14.91
CA MET A 33 23.81 4.13 -15.78
C MET A 33 22.80 5.17 -16.29
N VAL A 34 22.28 6.02 -15.40
CA VAL A 34 21.27 7.02 -15.76
C VAL A 34 21.89 8.15 -16.60
N THR A 35 23.09 8.63 -16.24
CA THR A 35 23.76 9.71 -16.98
C THR A 35 24.27 9.27 -18.35
N GLN A 36 24.62 7.99 -18.51
CA GLN A 36 25.06 7.44 -19.82
C GLN A 36 23.89 7.37 -20.82
N ILE A 37 22.71 6.96 -20.40
CA ILE A 37 21.53 6.88 -21.28
C ILE A 37 20.90 8.26 -21.53
N TYR A 38 21.09 9.23 -20.64
CA TYR A 38 20.57 10.58 -20.79
C TYR A 38 21.65 11.63 -20.48
N PRO A 39 22.72 11.72 -21.30
CA PRO A 39 23.90 12.52 -20.97
C PRO A 39 23.61 14.02 -20.92
N GLN A 40 22.65 14.50 -21.70
CA GLN A 40 22.26 15.91 -21.74
C GLN A 40 20.76 16.04 -21.48
N PRO A 41 20.34 16.46 -20.27
CA PRO A 41 18.95 16.80 -20.03
C PRO A 41 18.47 17.88 -21.00
N THR A 42 17.24 17.75 -21.49
CA THR A 42 16.65 18.67 -22.46
C THR A 42 15.27 19.08 -22.00
N GLY A 43 15.04 20.39 -21.86
CA GLY A 43 13.79 20.95 -21.32
C GLY A 43 13.61 20.78 -19.82
N VAL A 44 14.56 20.17 -19.14
CA VAL A 44 14.54 19.86 -17.70
C VAL A 44 15.93 20.04 -17.09
N ASP A 45 16.01 20.40 -15.82
CA ASP A 45 17.19 20.12 -14.98
C ASP A 45 16.99 18.74 -14.31
N ALA A 46 18.04 17.97 -14.21
CA ALA A 46 18.06 16.67 -13.52
C ALA A 46 18.79 16.82 -12.18
N ALA A 47 18.10 16.67 -11.09
CA ALA A 47 18.67 16.73 -9.75
C ALA A 47 18.60 15.34 -9.07
N TRP A 48 19.71 14.88 -8.51
CA TRP A 48 19.79 13.57 -7.92
C TRP A 48 20.47 13.55 -6.55
N HIS A 49 20.07 12.58 -5.76
CA HIS A 49 20.66 12.28 -4.46
C HIS A 49 20.69 10.77 -4.22
N THR A 50 21.38 10.38 -3.19
CA THR A 50 21.47 8.97 -2.77
C THR A 50 21.13 8.85 -1.29
N THR A 51 20.46 7.75 -0.92
CA THR A 51 20.09 7.45 0.46
C THR A 51 20.55 6.05 0.86
N GLU A 52 20.74 5.83 2.15
CA GLU A 52 20.99 4.53 2.76
C GLU A 52 20.05 4.34 3.94
N GLY A 53 19.65 3.11 4.21
CA GLY A 53 18.78 2.76 5.31
C GLY A 53 18.89 1.30 5.73
N VAL A 54 18.07 0.92 6.68
CA VAL A 54 17.89 -0.48 7.07
C VAL A 54 16.93 -1.12 6.08
N SER A 55 17.22 -2.34 5.65
CA SER A 55 16.29 -3.13 4.86
C SER A 55 15.30 -3.85 5.76
N TYR A 56 14.06 -3.94 5.26
CA TYR A 56 12.99 -4.70 5.89
C TYR A 56 12.59 -5.83 4.95
N PHE A 57 12.43 -7.02 5.51
CA PHE A 57 11.98 -8.18 4.73
C PHE A 57 11.10 -9.07 5.60
N GLY A 58 9.82 -9.16 5.23
CA GLY A 58 8.83 -9.85 6.03
C GLY A 58 8.27 -9.03 7.19
N THR A 59 7.30 -9.62 7.86
CA THR A 59 6.64 -9.05 9.03
C THR A 59 6.61 -10.04 10.17
N LYS A 60 6.58 -9.53 11.40
CA LYS A 60 6.33 -10.31 12.61
C LYS A 60 5.19 -9.68 13.40
N GLN A 61 4.41 -10.49 14.07
CA GLN A 61 3.38 -9.98 14.97
C GLN A 61 4.03 -9.34 16.20
N LYS A 62 3.59 -8.14 16.56
CA LYS A 62 3.96 -7.49 17.83
C LYS A 62 3.28 -8.17 19.00
N ASN A 63 3.94 -8.15 20.15
CA ASN A 63 3.35 -8.63 21.40
C ASN A 63 2.20 -7.74 21.91
N SER A 64 2.13 -6.49 21.43
CA SER A 64 1.06 -5.54 21.77
C SER A 64 0.10 -5.44 20.58
N PRO A 65 -1.10 -6.02 20.65
CA PRO A 65 -2.13 -5.84 19.63
C PRO A 65 -2.62 -4.39 19.61
N TYR A 66 -3.35 -4.01 18.57
CA TYR A 66 -4.08 -2.74 18.55
C TYR A 66 -5.11 -2.68 19.71
N PRO A 67 -5.53 -1.47 20.14
CA PRO A 67 -6.53 -1.33 21.23
C PRO A 67 -7.86 -2.08 20.97
N ASP A 68 -8.18 -2.34 19.72
CA ASP A 68 -9.37 -3.11 19.29
C ASP A 68 -9.12 -4.62 19.21
N GLY A 69 -7.95 -5.11 19.64
CA GLY A 69 -7.59 -6.52 19.68
C GLY A 69 -7.08 -7.09 18.36
N ARG A 70 -7.04 -6.29 17.30
CA ARG A 70 -6.46 -6.76 16.01
C ARG A 70 -4.97 -7.05 16.15
N PRO A 71 -4.44 -8.04 15.43
CA PRO A 71 -3.02 -8.28 15.37
C PRO A 71 -2.28 -7.04 14.86
N ASN A 72 -1.24 -6.66 15.57
CA ASN A 72 -0.34 -5.59 15.15
C ASN A 72 0.93 -6.22 14.60
N TYR A 73 1.33 -5.82 13.40
CA TYR A 73 2.52 -6.34 12.74
C TYR A 73 3.57 -5.25 12.58
N GLU A 74 4.82 -5.63 12.59
CA GLU A 74 5.94 -4.74 12.30
C GLU A 74 6.88 -5.38 11.30
N PRO A 75 7.58 -4.58 10.49
CA PRO A 75 8.61 -5.09 9.59
C PRO A 75 9.71 -5.82 10.36
N ILE A 76 10.19 -6.91 9.79
CA ILE A 76 11.40 -7.57 10.30
C ILE A 76 12.60 -6.81 9.74
N GLU A 77 13.31 -6.11 10.60
CA GLU A 77 14.59 -5.51 10.24
C GLU A 77 15.62 -6.60 9.96
N LEU A 78 16.35 -6.43 8.87
CA LEU A 78 17.49 -7.25 8.53
C LEU A 78 18.77 -6.47 8.84
N PRO A 79 19.33 -6.55 10.06
CA PRO A 79 20.48 -5.74 10.46
C PRO A 79 21.74 -6.05 9.64
N HIS A 80 21.75 -7.18 8.95
CA HIS A 80 22.83 -7.62 8.06
C HIS A 80 22.59 -7.25 6.59
N PHE A 81 21.55 -6.46 6.30
CA PHE A 81 21.14 -6.16 4.94
C PHE A 81 20.91 -4.66 4.82
N ARG A 82 21.69 -3.99 4.01
CA ARG A 82 21.59 -2.55 3.81
C ARG A 82 20.81 -2.24 2.55
N MET A 83 19.82 -1.38 2.72
CA MET A 83 19.10 -0.76 1.62
C MET A 83 19.80 0.54 1.21
N TYR A 84 20.00 0.76 -0.07
CA TYR A 84 20.50 2.03 -0.58
C TYR A 84 19.87 2.36 -1.93
N ARG A 85 19.73 3.66 -2.19
CA ARG A 85 18.95 4.18 -3.31
C ARG A 85 19.66 5.31 -4.01
N TYR A 86 19.47 5.37 -5.32
CA TYR A 86 19.66 6.55 -6.15
C TYR A 86 18.29 7.07 -6.55
N VAL A 87 18.07 8.36 -6.38
CA VAL A 87 16.82 9.03 -6.75
C VAL A 87 17.17 10.25 -7.60
N CYS A 88 16.57 10.36 -8.76
CA CYS A 88 16.74 11.49 -9.68
C CYS A 88 15.37 12.08 -10.02
N GLY A 89 15.18 13.36 -9.75
CA GLY A 89 14.02 14.13 -10.17
C GLY A 89 14.34 14.98 -11.40
N PHE A 90 13.40 15.10 -12.31
CA PHE A 90 13.51 15.89 -13.53
C PHE A 90 12.57 17.11 -13.45
N PHE A 91 13.16 18.28 -13.34
CA PHE A 91 12.49 19.55 -13.08
C PHE A 91 12.29 20.31 -14.38
N PRO A 92 11.06 20.37 -14.93
CA PRO A 92 10.81 21.00 -16.21
C PRO A 92 11.05 22.50 -16.14
N TYR A 93 11.61 23.06 -17.20
CA TYR A 93 11.69 24.49 -17.38
C TYR A 93 10.31 25.05 -17.71
N ARG A 94 9.99 26.21 -17.12
CA ARG A 94 8.77 26.97 -17.41
C ARG A 94 9.12 28.40 -17.75
N CYS A 95 8.26 29.07 -18.53
CA CYS A 95 8.39 30.50 -18.75
C CYS A 95 7.91 31.27 -17.50
N GLU A 96 8.62 32.31 -17.13
CA GLU A 96 8.15 33.23 -16.11
C GLU A 96 6.92 33.97 -16.63
N TYR A 97 5.85 34.03 -15.84
CA TYR A 97 4.61 34.73 -16.22
C TYR A 97 4.88 36.20 -16.51
N GLY A 98 4.45 36.69 -17.68
CA GLY A 98 4.67 38.05 -18.10
C GLY A 98 6.05 38.40 -18.68
N LYS A 99 6.98 37.43 -18.77
CA LYS A 99 8.31 37.61 -19.38
C LYS A 99 8.56 36.58 -20.48
N THR A 100 8.75 37.06 -21.69
CA THR A 100 8.83 36.20 -22.89
C THR A 100 10.10 35.34 -23.01
N ASN A 101 11.16 35.64 -22.26
CA ASN A 101 12.48 34.98 -22.41
C ASN A 101 13.14 34.50 -21.12
N THR A 102 12.44 34.57 -19.98
CA THR A 102 13.00 34.08 -18.71
C THR A 102 12.52 32.66 -18.45
N MET A 103 13.45 31.71 -18.46
CA MET A 103 13.20 30.31 -18.09
C MET A 103 13.54 30.13 -16.62
N LEU A 104 12.63 29.58 -15.88
CA LEU A 104 12.83 29.19 -14.49
C LEU A 104 12.83 27.66 -14.38
N PRO A 105 13.70 27.06 -13.56
CA PRO A 105 13.57 25.67 -13.22
C PRO A 105 12.26 25.43 -12.49
N GLY A 106 11.61 24.28 -12.70
CA GLY A 106 10.43 23.90 -11.95
C GLY A 106 10.72 23.77 -10.45
N TYR A 107 9.70 23.91 -9.62
CA TYR A 107 9.86 23.70 -8.19
C TYR A 107 9.96 22.19 -7.87
N PRO A 108 10.70 21.78 -6.82
CA PRO A 108 10.90 20.39 -6.44
C PRO A 108 9.64 19.56 -6.25
N GLY A 109 8.51 20.18 -5.90
CA GLY A 109 7.22 19.48 -5.73
C GLY A 109 6.39 19.29 -7.00
N GLU A 110 6.83 19.87 -8.14
CA GLU A 110 6.04 19.91 -9.38
C GLU A 110 6.59 19.00 -10.49
N THR A 111 7.59 18.18 -10.20
CA THR A 111 8.29 17.46 -11.28
C THR A 111 7.43 16.39 -11.92
N GLY A 112 6.66 15.64 -11.14
CA GLY A 112 5.92 14.49 -11.63
C GLY A 112 6.75 13.43 -12.36
N THR A 113 8.10 13.57 -12.37
CA THR A 113 9.01 12.69 -13.08
C THR A 113 10.22 12.36 -12.23
N TRP A 114 10.34 11.08 -11.93
CA TRP A 114 11.40 10.54 -11.08
C TRP A 114 11.91 9.23 -11.63
N ILE A 115 13.23 9.01 -11.47
CA ILE A 115 13.87 7.71 -11.60
C ILE A 115 14.41 7.33 -10.23
N ARG A 116 14.11 6.11 -9.79
CA ARG A 116 14.63 5.53 -8.58
C ARG A 116 15.23 4.16 -8.88
N ILE A 117 16.44 3.94 -8.38
CA ILE A 117 17.10 2.65 -8.40
C ILE A 117 17.42 2.30 -6.95
N ALA A 118 16.84 1.22 -6.47
CA ALA A 118 17.00 0.78 -5.09
C ALA A 118 17.62 -0.61 -5.06
N ALA A 119 18.64 -0.78 -4.24
CA ALA A 119 19.22 -2.08 -3.94
C ALA A 119 18.69 -2.57 -2.59
N ASN A 120 18.40 -3.85 -2.50
CA ASN A 120 17.96 -4.52 -1.27
C ASN A 120 16.67 -3.93 -0.68
N GLU A 121 15.82 -3.42 -1.54
CA GLU A 121 14.50 -2.89 -1.21
C GLU A 121 13.48 -3.43 -2.20
N SER A 122 12.42 -4.05 -1.71
CA SER A 122 11.37 -4.60 -2.56
C SER A 122 10.31 -3.57 -2.96
N GLN A 123 10.19 -2.46 -2.22
CA GLN A 123 9.28 -1.37 -2.58
C GLN A 123 9.84 -0.54 -3.76
N PRO A 124 9.01 -0.03 -4.66
CA PRO A 124 7.54 -0.15 -4.71
C PRO A 124 7.03 -1.41 -5.43
N ALA A 125 7.88 -2.33 -5.86
CA ALA A 125 7.42 -3.52 -6.59
C ALA A 125 6.51 -4.40 -5.75
N ILE A 126 6.84 -4.55 -4.46
CA ILE A 126 6.06 -5.31 -3.47
C ILE A 126 5.63 -4.32 -2.40
N SER A 127 4.39 -3.88 -2.46
CA SER A 127 3.82 -2.87 -1.55
C SER A 127 3.12 -3.48 -0.36
N GLU A 128 2.89 -2.65 0.64
CA GLU A 128 2.00 -2.96 1.76
C GLU A 128 0.54 -2.87 1.33
N PRO A 129 -0.39 -3.55 2.03
CA PRO A 129 -1.81 -3.33 1.86
C PRO A 129 -2.20 -1.84 2.02
N PRO A 130 -3.23 -1.36 1.30
CA PRO A 130 -3.59 0.07 1.24
C PRO A 130 -3.98 0.70 2.58
N ASP A 131 -4.41 -0.09 3.54
CA ASP A 131 -4.81 0.36 4.89
C ASP A 131 -3.61 0.60 5.83
N GLY A 132 -2.39 0.47 5.30
CA GLY A 132 -1.15 0.55 6.10
C GLY A 132 -0.97 -0.64 7.04
N SER A 133 -1.89 -1.63 7.02
CA SER A 133 -1.70 -2.89 7.72
C SER A 133 -0.78 -3.79 6.90
N TRP A 134 0.00 -4.62 7.60
CA TRP A 134 0.85 -5.64 6.97
C TRP A 134 0.06 -6.92 6.69
N THR A 135 -1.26 -6.82 6.70
CA THR A 135 -2.16 -7.96 6.53
C THR A 135 -3.34 -7.61 5.64
N ILE A 136 -3.82 -8.59 4.91
CA ILE A 136 -5.13 -8.54 4.24
C ILE A 136 -5.98 -9.63 4.88
N ASN A 137 -7.13 -9.24 5.46
CA ASN A 137 -8.01 -10.16 6.17
C ASN A 137 -7.27 -11.03 7.19
N GLY A 138 -6.30 -10.45 7.92
CA GLY A 138 -5.47 -11.14 8.89
C GLY A 138 -4.33 -11.99 8.31
N PHE A 139 -4.17 -12.04 7.00
CA PHE A 139 -3.08 -12.74 6.36
C PHE A 139 -1.88 -11.80 6.21
N PRO A 140 -0.70 -12.13 6.75
CA PRO A 140 0.50 -11.30 6.65
C PRO A 140 1.04 -11.35 5.22
N VAL A 141 0.53 -10.49 4.36
CA VAL A 141 0.85 -10.47 2.94
C VAL A 141 1.37 -9.13 2.50
N ARG A 142 1.98 -9.15 1.34
CA ARG A 142 2.25 -7.98 0.54
C ARG A 142 1.52 -8.08 -0.79
N LEU A 143 1.39 -6.96 -1.45
CA LEU A 143 0.83 -6.90 -2.80
C LEU A 143 1.96 -6.72 -3.81
N LEU A 144 2.08 -7.64 -4.75
CA LEU A 144 2.90 -7.38 -5.93
C LEU A 144 2.14 -6.43 -6.83
N ASN A 145 2.70 -5.25 -6.99
CA ASN A 145 2.11 -4.22 -7.85
C ASN A 145 1.89 -4.78 -9.27
N PRO A 146 0.69 -4.67 -9.83
CA PRO A 146 0.39 -5.19 -11.16
C PRO A 146 1.25 -4.57 -12.26
N GLY A 147 1.81 -3.37 -12.05
CA GLY A 147 2.81 -2.77 -12.93
C GLY A 147 4.23 -3.25 -12.72
N ALA A 148 4.50 -4.07 -11.68
CA ALA A 148 5.84 -4.58 -11.46
C ALA A 148 6.19 -5.65 -12.49
N ARG A 149 7.30 -5.43 -13.20
CA ARG A 149 7.92 -6.44 -14.06
C ARG A 149 9.04 -7.13 -13.31
N THR A 150 9.19 -8.41 -13.53
CA THR A 150 10.49 -9.03 -13.29
C THR A 150 11.36 -8.85 -14.51
N PHE A 151 12.66 -8.72 -14.35
CA PHE A 151 13.60 -8.53 -15.48
C PHE A 151 13.62 -9.71 -16.47
N SER A 152 13.03 -10.82 -16.16
CA SER A 152 12.86 -11.96 -17.07
C SER A 152 11.42 -12.10 -17.59
N GLY A 153 10.53 -11.17 -17.30
CA GLY A 153 9.11 -11.27 -17.62
C GLY A 153 8.53 -9.97 -18.22
N THR A 154 7.37 -10.11 -18.85
CA THR A 154 6.66 -9.00 -19.48
C THR A 154 5.47 -8.56 -18.64
N GLY A 155 5.31 -7.27 -18.42
CA GLY A 155 4.12 -6.66 -17.83
C GLY A 155 4.33 -5.17 -17.58
N LEU A 156 3.50 -4.32 -18.15
CA LEU A 156 3.51 -2.87 -17.97
C LEU A 156 2.13 -2.43 -17.56
N ARG A 157 2.04 -1.49 -16.65
CA ARG A 157 0.79 -0.83 -16.32
C ARG A 157 0.93 0.68 -16.43
N ASP A 158 -0.15 1.29 -16.89
CA ASP A 158 -0.36 2.72 -16.85
C ASP A 158 -1.01 3.11 -15.54
N ALA A 159 -0.50 4.19 -14.92
CA ALA A 159 -0.94 4.63 -13.62
C ALA A 159 -2.31 5.29 -13.66
N GLU A 160 -2.99 5.24 -12.54
CA GLU A 160 -4.18 6.05 -12.29
C GLU A 160 -3.89 7.56 -12.32
N LYS A 161 -4.88 8.32 -12.77
CA LYS A 161 -4.95 9.80 -12.61
C LYS A 161 -3.82 10.62 -13.23
N GLY A 162 -3.47 10.37 -14.48
CA GLY A 162 -2.61 11.28 -15.26
C GLY A 162 -1.13 11.24 -14.93
N ARG A 163 -0.67 10.26 -14.16
CA ARG A 163 0.73 9.91 -13.98
C ARG A 163 0.99 8.52 -14.51
N ASN A 164 2.03 8.39 -15.30
CA ASN A 164 2.49 7.10 -15.80
C ASN A 164 3.64 6.62 -14.93
N TYR A 165 3.73 5.33 -14.67
CA TYR A 165 4.88 4.76 -13.99
C TYR A 165 5.25 3.38 -14.52
N ARG A 166 6.49 2.99 -14.27
CA ARG A 166 7.03 1.65 -14.56
C ARG A 166 7.82 1.17 -13.37
N ILE A 167 7.72 -0.12 -13.11
CA ILE A 167 8.47 -0.78 -12.06
C ILE A 167 9.09 -2.05 -12.62
N VAL A 168 10.38 -2.20 -12.42
CA VAL A 168 11.14 -3.41 -12.79
C VAL A 168 11.82 -3.97 -11.54
N LEU A 169 11.50 -5.20 -11.21
CA LEU A 169 12.17 -5.97 -10.16
C LEU A 169 13.26 -6.84 -10.79
N VAL A 170 14.52 -6.53 -10.49
CA VAL A 170 15.68 -7.30 -10.92
C VAL A 170 16.08 -8.22 -9.77
N HIS A 171 16.02 -9.52 -10.00
CA HIS A 171 16.23 -10.52 -8.96
C HIS A 171 17.15 -11.64 -9.44
N ARG A 172 17.60 -12.49 -8.51
CA ARG A 172 18.43 -13.66 -8.81
C ARG A 172 17.71 -14.59 -9.79
N LYS A 173 18.44 -15.10 -10.78
CA LYS A 173 17.89 -16.05 -11.75
C LYS A 173 17.38 -17.31 -11.05
N GLY A 174 16.19 -17.77 -11.44
CA GLY A 174 15.59 -19.02 -10.97
C GLY A 174 14.93 -18.97 -9.60
N ILE A 175 15.02 -17.87 -8.87
CA ILE A 175 14.34 -17.70 -7.58
C ILE A 175 13.74 -16.31 -7.48
N LEU A 176 12.48 -16.24 -7.06
CA LEU A 176 11.77 -14.99 -6.83
C LEU A 176 11.93 -14.55 -5.37
N PRO A 177 12.01 -13.24 -5.10
CA PRO A 177 12.03 -12.71 -3.73
C PRO A 177 10.67 -12.79 -3.04
N TYR A 178 9.67 -13.37 -3.68
CA TYR A 178 8.32 -13.56 -3.17
C TYR A 178 7.75 -14.92 -3.58
N ILE A 179 6.73 -15.36 -2.87
CA ILE A 179 5.95 -16.57 -3.15
C ILE A 179 4.50 -16.14 -3.38
N PRO A 180 3.89 -16.43 -4.54
CA PRO A 180 2.47 -16.18 -4.75
C PRO A 180 1.61 -16.97 -3.75
N VAL A 181 0.61 -16.29 -3.19
CA VAL A 181 -0.42 -16.91 -2.35
C VAL A 181 -1.49 -17.50 -3.26
N SER A 182 -1.84 -18.77 -3.08
CA SER A 182 -2.92 -19.38 -3.86
C SER A 182 -4.29 -18.86 -3.45
N ARG A 183 -5.28 -18.91 -4.35
CA ARG A 183 -6.67 -18.56 -4.05
C ARG A 183 -7.22 -19.36 -2.87
N LYS A 184 -6.88 -20.64 -2.78
CA LYS A 184 -7.26 -21.49 -1.65
C LYS A 184 -6.73 -20.95 -0.34
N GLN A 185 -5.41 -20.74 -0.25
CA GLN A 185 -4.76 -20.23 0.96
C GLN A 185 -5.35 -18.88 1.40
N TYR A 186 -5.57 -17.99 0.44
CA TYR A 186 -6.14 -16.68 0.71
C TYR A 186 -7.57 -16.79 1.28
N LEU A 187 -8.46 -17.57 0.63
CA LEU A 187 -9.86 -17.72 1.04
C LEU A 187 -10.00 -18.42 2.40
N GLU A 188 -9.24 -19.49 2.63
CA GLU A 188 -9.23 -20.20 3.91
C GLU A 188 -8.79 -19.28 5.05
N GLN A 189 -7.79 -18.43 4.81
CA GLN A 189 -7.35 -17.45 5.78
C GLN A 189 -8.39 -16.36 6.02
N CYS A 190 -9.05 -15.84 4.97
CA CYS A 190 -10.14 -14.88 5.11
C CYS A 190 -11.27 -15.43 5.98
N ILE A 191 -11.70 -16.66 5.71
CA ILE A 191 -12.74 -17.33 6.49
C ILE A 191 -12.33 -17.45 7.97
N SER A 192 -11.12 -17.91 8.23
CA SER A 192 -10.59 -18.06 9.59
C SER A 192 -10.52 -16.73 10.33
N TYR A 193 -9.97 -15.70 9.67
CA TYR A 193 -9.84 -14.37 10.24
C TYR A 193 -11.18 -13.72 10.54
N HIS A 194 -12.12 -13.68 9.59
CA HIS A 194 -13.41 -13.07 9.79
C HIS A 194 -14.25 -13.81 10.83
N LYS A 195 -14.15 -15.15 10.87
CA LYS A 195 -14.79 -15.93 11.95
C LYS A 195 -14.30 -15.48 13.32
N LYS A 196 -12.99 -15.43 13.52
CA LYS A 196 -12.38 -15.00 14.79
C LYS A 196 -12.76 -13.56 15.15
N LEU A 197 -12.62 -12.64 14.20
CA LEU A 197 -12.93 -11.22 14.40
C LEU A 197 -14.37 -11.00 14.84
N TRP A 198 -15.33 -11.66 14.18
CA TRP A 198 -16.73 -11.54 14.52
C TRP A 198 -17.07 -12.23 15.84
N ASP A 199 -16.44 -13.39 16.15
CA ASP A 199 -16.65 -14.06 17.44
C ASP A 199 -16.16 -13.19 18.60
N GLU A 200 -15.02 -12.54 18.46
CA GLU A 200 -14.49 -11.59 19.45
C GLU A 200 -15.39 -10.35 19.58
N ASN A 201 -15.91 -9.82 18.47
CA ASN A 201 -16.82 -8.68 18.47
C ASN A 201 -18.14 -9.02 19.17
N ILE A 202 -18.75 -10.16 18.83
CA ILE A 202 -19.99 -10.65 19.47
C ILE A 202 -19.77 -10.79 20.96
N LYS A 203 -18.70 -11.49 21.37
CA LYS A 203 -18.37 -11.67 22.79
C LYS A 203 -18.14 -10.34 23.51
N ARG A 204 -17.47 -9.39 22.89
CA ARG A 204 -17.28 -8.05 23.45
C ARG A 204 -18.61 -7.34 23.64
N THR A 205 -19.50 -7.39 22.65
CA THR A 205 -20.83 -6.77 22.71
C THR A 205 -21.70 -7.42 23.78
N GLU A 206 -21.68 -8.75 23.90
CA GLU A 206 -22.39 -9.51 24.94
C GLU A 206 -21.93 -9.12 26.36
N ASN A 207 -20.65 -8.75 26.51
CA ASN A 207 -20.07 -8.39 27.81
C ASN A 207 -20.10 -6.87 28.10
N LEU A 208 -20.70 -6.04 27.26
CA LEU A 208 -20.87 -4.63 27.56
C LEU A 208 -21.69 -4.45 28.85
N PRO A 209 -21.24 -3.60 29.78
CA PRO A 209 -22.01 -3.33 30.98
C PRO A 209 -23.36 -2.70 30.63
N VAL A 210 -24.39 -3.09 31.31
CA VAL A 210 -25.74 -2.54 31.20
C VAL A 210 -26.10 -1.95 32.55
N ARG A 211 -26.62 -0.74 32.57
CA ARG A 211 -27.09 -0.09 33.78
C ARG A 211 -28.29 -0.84 34.38
N SER A 212 -28.50 -0.67 35.67
CA SER A 212 -29.62 -1.30 36.31
C SER A 212 -30.97 -0.84 35.75
N PRO A 213 -32.02 -1.66 35.82
CA PRO A 213 -33.36 -1.26 35.37
C PRO A 213 -33.85 0.00 36.07
N GLU A 214 -33.50 0.17 37.35
CA GLU A 214 -33.89 1.35 38.16
C GLU A 214 -33.22 2.62 37.62
N GLU A 215 -31.93 2.57 37.26
CA GLU A 215 -31.21 3.71 36.67
C GLU A 215 -31.78 4.10 35.32
N GLN A 216 -32.11 3.11 34.49
CA GLN A 216 -32.69 3.35 33.16
C GLN A 216 -34.10 3.94 33.27
N GLU A 217 -34.93 3.43 34.19
CA GLU A 217 -36.27 3.95 34.42
C GLU A 217 -36.23 5.38 35.00
N LYS A 218 -35.28 5.67 35.90
CA LYS A 218 -35.01 7.02 36.39
C LYS A 218 -34.69 8.00 35.30
N GLU A 219 -33.83 7.60 34.38
CA GLU A 219 -33.45 8.46 33.19
C GLU A 219 -34.65 8.66 32.27
N LYS A 220 -35.41 7.60 31.98
CA LYS A 220 -36.63 7.66 31.19
C LYS A 220 -37.63 8.64 31.79
N ASN A 221 -37.89 8.53 33.09
CA ASN A 221 -38.79 9.40 33.79
C ASN A 221 -38.33 10.86 33.86
N ALA A 222 -37.02 11.09 34.04
CA ALA A 222 -36.42 12.42 33.95
C ALA A 222 -36.64 13.04 32.57
N LYS A 223 -36.53 12.24 31.49
CA LYS A 223 -36.80 12.71 30.12
C LYS A 223 -38.27 13.05 29.89
N LEU A 224 -39.19 12.25 30.42
CA LEU A 224 -40.62 12.52 30.33
C LEU A 224 -40.98 13.80 31.10
N THR A 225 -40.48 13.97 32.32
CA THR A 225 -40.68 15.20 33.13
C THR A 225 -40.13 16.44 32.38
N LYS A 226 -39.00 16.28 31.67
CA LYS A 226 -38.49 17.36 30.82
C LYS A 226 -39.47 17.72 29.70
N PHE A 227 -40.07 16.74 29.03
CA PHE A 227 -41.10 17.02 28.01
C PHE A 227 -42.31 17.75 28.58
N GLU A 228 -42.78 17.35 29.79
CA GLU A 228 -43.84 18.06 30.49
C GLU A 228 -43.48 19.52 30.77
N LYS A 229 -42.25 19.79 31.20
CA LYS A 229 -41.77 21.15 31.42
C LYS A 229 -41.69 21.98 30.12
N ASP A 230 -41.19 21.35 29.05
CA ASP A 230 -40.89 22.04 27.78
C ASP A 230 -42.17 22.25 26.94
N PHE A 231 -43.13 21.32 26.99
CA PHE A 231 -44.31 21.28 26.13
C PHE A 231 -45.64 21.25 26.87
N GLY A 232 -45.64 21.31 28.20
CA GLY A 232 -46.87 21.14 29.01
C GLY A 232 -47.97 22.18 28.72
N LYS A 233 -47.61 23.33 28.13
CA LYS A 233 -48.59 24.33 27.67
C LYS A 233 -49.23 23.98 26.32
N ASP A 234 -48.73 22.97 25.60
CA ASP A 234 -49.26 22.50 24.31
C ASP A 234 -49.50 20.98 24.39
N PRO A 235 -50.70 20.54 24.76
CA PRO A 235 -51.00 19.12 24.95
C PRO A 235 -50.76 18.25 23.69
N LYS A 236 -50.94 18.82 22.49
CA LYS A 236 -50.69 18.09 21.24
C LYS A 236 -49.22 17.82 21.03
N ARG A 237 -48.37 18.85 21.23
CA ARG A 237 -46.93 18.70 21.14
C ARG A 237 -46.34 17.80 22.21
N LEU A 238 -46.86 17.94 23.47
CA LEU A 238 -46.43 17.05 24.54
C LEU A 238 -46.73 15.60 24.20
N LYS A 239 -47.97 15.28 23.80
CA LYS A 239 -48.37 13.94 23.42
C LYS A 239 -47.48 13.41 22.30
N SER A 240 -47.27 14.19 21.23
CA SER A 240 -46.44 13.79 20.10
C SER A 240 -44.98 13.51 20.52
N ALA A 241 -44.40 14.34 21.39
CA ALA A 241 -43.02 14.15 21.87
C ALA A 241 -42.89 12.89 22.74
N VAL A 242 -43.88 12.65 23.63
CA VAL A 242 -43.93 11.46 24.50
C VAL A 242 -44.12 10.19 23.67
N ASP A 243 -45.11 10.18 22.77
CA ASP A 243 -45.37 9.03 21.89
C ASP A 243 -44.16 8.69 21.01
N TYR A 244 -43.54 9.69 20.43
CA TYR A 244 -42.32 9.50 19.63
C TYR A 244 -41.16 8.92 20.45
N TYR A 245 -40.91 9.47 21.64
CA TYR A 245 -39.88 8.98 22.54
C TYR A 245 -40.14 7.54 22.98
N LEU A 246 -41.35 7.25 23.44
CA LEU A 246 -41.71 5.91 23.93
C LEU A 246 -41.72 4.86 22.82
N SER A 247 -42.12 5.23 21.59
CA SER A 247 -42.07 4.32 20.45
C SER A 247 -40.65 3.92 20.05
N GLY A 248 -39.68 4.82 20.28
CA GLY A 248 -38.27 4.57 20.01
C GLY A 248 -37.47 4.10 21.23
N TYR A 249 -38.06 4.13 22.43
CA TYR A 249 -37.32 3.80 23.64
C TYR A 249 -37.02 2.30 23.72
N LYS A 250 -35.74 1.99 23.92
CA LYS A 250 -35.26 0.63 24.18
C LYS A 250 -34.40 0.65 25.43
N THR A 251 -34.48 -0.38 26.22
CA THR A 251 -33.55 -0.60 27.32
C THR A 251 -32.15 -0.91 26.77
N GLU A 252 -31.10 -0.64 27.54
CA GLU A 252 -29.73 -0.97 27.14
C GLU A 252 -29.55 -2.46 26.84
N GLN A 253 -30.26 -3.32 27.56
CA GLN A 253 -30.30 -4.75 27.29
C GLN A 253 -30.86 -5.04 25.89
N GLN A 254 -32.01 -4.43 25.54
CA GLN A 254 -32.61 -4.61 24.20
C GLN A 254 -31.70 -4.12 23.08
N VAL A 255 -31.07 -2.96 23.28
CA VAL A 255 -30.08 -2.42 22.30
C VAL A 255 -28.91 -3.39 22.15
N ARG A 256 -28.35 -3.87 23.28
CA ARG A 256 -27.24 -4.84 23.26
C ARG A 256 -27.65 -6.14 22.55
N ASP A 257 -28.81 -6.67 22.81
CA ASP A 257 -29.31 -7.91 22.20
C ASP A 257 -29.51 -7.73 20.68
N GLU A 258 -30.04 -6.58 20.25
CA GLU A 258 -30.17 -6.23 18.84
C GLU A 258 -28.79 -6.10 18.15
N ASP A 259 -27.82 -5.46 18.81
CA ASP A 259 -26.44 -5.31 18.28
C ASP A 259 -25.78 -6.67 18.17
N VAL A 260 -25.97 -7.57 19.15
CA VAL A 260 -25.47 -8.96 19.07
C VAL A 260 -26.08 -9.69 17.87
N GLN A 261 -27.42 -9.59 17.69
CA GLN A 261 -28.10 -10.23 16.55
C GLN A 261 -27.62 -9.65 15.21
N LYS A 262 -27.42 -8.34 15.14
CA LYS A 262 -26.86 -7.68 13.96
C LYS A 262 -25.44 -8.14 13.66
N ALA A 263 -24.59 -8.27 14.69
CA ALA A 263 -23.23 -8.78 14.55
C ALA A 263 -23.23 -10.23 14.05
N LYS A 264 -24.13 -11.10 14.58
CA LYS A 264 -24.28 -12.49 14.11
C LYS A 264 -24.69 -12.56 12.63
N LYS A 265 -25.65 -11.75 12.20
CA LYS A 265 -26.06 -11.67 10.79
C LYS A 265 -24.93 -11.17 9.88
N ASN A 266 -24.18 -10.17 10.33
CA ASN A 266 -23.03 -9.66 9.59
C ASN A 266 -21.94 -10.73 9.46
N LYS A 267 -21.64 -11.47 10.53
CA LYS A 267 -20.73 -12.63 10.48
C LYS A 267 -21.15 -13.65 9.43
N GLU A 268 -22.43 -14.08 9.45
CA GLU A 268 -22.95 -15.05 8.48
C GLU A 268 -22.77 -14.54 7.04
N ARG A 269 -23.12 -13.27 6.79
CA ARG A 269 -22.98 -12.66 5.47
C ARG A 269 -21.53 -12.62 4.99
N GLU A 270 -20.60 -12.17 5.86
CA GLU A 270 -19.18 -12.10 5.50
C GLU A 270 -18.57 -13.48 5.27
N LEU A 271 -18.86 -14.44 6.14
CA LEU A 271 -18.35 -15.81 5.96
C LEU A 271 -18.93 -16.45 4.69
N LYS A 272 -20.21 -16.22 4.40
CA LYS A 272 -20.84 -16.74 3.19
C LYS A 272 -20.15 -16.21 1.94
N LYS A 273 -19.77 -14.93 1.89
CA LYS A 273 -19.05 -14.36 0.75
C LYS A 273 -17.78 -15.17 0.40
N PHE A 274 -16.97 -15.48 1.39
CA PHE A 274 -15.72 -16.21 1.18
C PHE A 274 -15.93 -17.71 0.95
N THR A 275 -16.94 -18.32 1.57
CA THR A 275 -17.25 -19.75 1.35
C THR A 275 -17.86 -19.97 -0.04
N ASP A 276 -18.74 -19.12 -0.49
CA ASP A 276 -19.32 -19.20 -1.85
C ASP A 276 -18.21 -19.05 -2.91
N GLU A 277 -17.25 -18.11 -2.71
CA GLU A 277 -16.14 -17.94 -3.64
C GLU A 277 -15.15 -19.13 -3.59
N LEU A 278 -14.95 -19.74 -2.43
CA LEU A 278 -14.13 -20.96 -2.31
C LEU A 278 -14.76 -22.12 -3.09
N GLU A 279 -16.07 -22.31 -2.95
CA GLU A 279 -16.81 -23.33 -3.69
C GLU A 279 -16.73 -23.08 -5.20
N LYS A 280 -17.01 -21.88 -5.64
CA LYS A 280 -16.91 -21.47 -7.05
C LYS A 280 -15.49 -21.68 -7.60
N THR A 281 -14.46 -21.26 -6.87
CA THR A 281 -13.05 -21.42 -7.26
C THR A 281 -12.68 -22.92 -7.35
N THR A 282 -13.24 -23.75 -6.46
CA THR A 282 -13.08 -25.21 -6.49
C THR A 282 -13.69 -25.81 -7.75
N GLN A 283 -14.94 -25.45 -8.07
CA GLN A 283 -15.63 -25.92 -9.27
C GLN A 283 -14.92 -25.54 -10.56
N GLN A 284 -14.24 -24.38 -10.56
CA GLN A 284 -13.47 -23.88 -11.71
C GLN A 284 -12.07 -24.50 -11.83
N GLY A 285 -11.61 -25.28 -10.84
CA GLY A 285 -10.25 -25.83 -10.82
C GLY A 285 -9.15 -24.77 -10.61
N LEU A 286 -9.47 -23.63 -9.99
CA LEU A 286 -8.57 -22.48 -9.85
C LEU A 286 -7.97 -22.32 -8.45
N LEU A 287 -8.10 -23.32 -7.58
CA LEU A 287 -7.64 -23.23 -6.18
C LEU A 287 -6.14 -22.92 -6.05
N ASP A 288 -5.32 -23.49 -6.92
CA ASP A 288 -3.86 -23.32 -6.89
C ASP A 288 -3.38 -22.08 -7.68
N SER A 289 -4.30 -21.40 -8.37
CA SER A 289 -3.97 -20.18 -9.08
C SER A 289 -3.63 -19.06 -8.10
N PRO A 290 -2.74 -18.10 -8.45
CA PRO A 290 -2.44 -16.96 -7.63
C PRO A 290 -3.69 -16.15 -7.27
N ALA A 291 -3.77 -15.69 -6.03
CA ALA A 291 -4.81 -14.77 -5.58
C ALA A 291 -4.52 -13.37 -6.16
N MET A 292 -5.38 -12.92 -7.07
CA MET A 292 -5.33 -11.59 -7.67
C MET A 292 -6.48 -10.77 -7.12
N ILE A 293 -6.21 -9.66 -6.44
CA ILE A 293 -7.23 -8.85 -5.76
C ILE A 293 -7.19 -7.40 -6.21
N LEU A 294 -8.35 -6.73 -6.20
CA LEU A 294 -8.42 -5.28 -6.34
C LEU A 294 -8.14 -4.60 -5.00
N GLU A 295 -7.47 -3.46 -5.03
CA GLU A 295 -7.29 -2.60 -3.85
C GLU A 295 -8.58 -1.90 -3.40
N ILE A 296 -9.66 -2.01 -4.17
CA ILE A 296 -10.89 -1.26 -3.92
C ILE A 296 -11.75 -1.99 -2.90
N TYR A 297 -11.89 -1.39 -1.72
CA TYR A 297 -12.65 -1.89 -0.57
C TYR A 297 -14.13 -2.20 -0.79
N ASN A 298 -14.72 -1.81 -1.92
CA ASN A 298 -16.16 -1.92 -2.18
C ASN A 298 -16.51 -2.83 -3.37
N SER A 299 -15.57 -3.67 -3.84
CA SER A 299 -15.94 -4.59 -4.90
C SER A 299 -16.60 -5.84 -4.30
N ASP A 300 -17.72 -6.25 -4.87
CA ASP A 300 -18.37 -7.54 -4.55
C ASP A 300 -17.52 -8.73 -5.02
N LEU A 301 -16.51 -8.46 -5.84
CA LEU A 301 -15.57 -9.46 -6.34
C LEU A 301 -14.40 -9.60 -5.37
N ILE A 302 -14.11 -10.83 -4.97
CA ILE A 302 -12.94 -11.16 -4.14
C ILE A 302 -11.69 -11.21 -5.02
N PHE A 303 -11.80 -11.80 -6.21
CA PHE A 303 -10.70 -11.87 -7.18
C PHE A 303 -11.02 -11.10 -8.44
N ASP A 304 -10.01 -10.45 -8.97
CA ASP A 304 -10.06 -9.87 -10.31
C ASP A 304 -9.44 -10.83 -11.32
N THR A 305 -9.96 -10.80 -12.51
CA THR A 305 -9.44 -11.56 -13.66
C THR A 305 -8.56 -10.71 -14.57
N ASP A 306 -8.57 -9.39 -14.41
CA ASP A 306 -7.72 -8.49 -15.18
C ASP A 306 -6.32 -8.37 -14.56
N PRO A 307 -5.30 -9.03 -15.10
CA PRO A 307 -3.95 -8.98 -14.57
C PRO A 307 -3.30 -7.59 -14.67
N GLN A 308 -3.95 -6.66 -15.38
CA GLN A 308 -3.47 -5.27 -15.48
C GLN A 308 -3.98 -4.40 -14.34
N GLN A 309 -5.04 -4.82 -13.64
CA GLN A 309 -5.66 -4.05 -12.57
C GLN A 309 -5.50 -4.70 -11.20
N ALA A 310 -5.38 -6.00 -11.15
CA ALA A 310 -5.30 -6.73 -9.90
C ALA A 310 -3.89 -6.82 -9.34
N ASN A 311 -3.78 -6.67 -8.04
CA ASN A 311 -2.55 -6.94 -7.30
C ASN A 311 -2.46 -8.42 -6.96
N MET A 312 -1.31 -9.02 -7.23
CA MET A 312 -1.04 -10.39 -6.78
C MET A 312 -0.75 -10.39 -5.28
N VAL A 313 -1.45 -11.22 -4.54
CA VAL A 313 -1.15 -11.46 -3.12
C VAL A 313 0.09 -12.33 -3.02
N VAL A 314 1.11 -11.83 -2.31
CA VAL A 314 2.39 -12.52 -2.17
C VAL A 314 2.86 -12.52 -0.71
N ILE A 315 3.69 -13.49 -0.36
CA ILE A 315 4.50 -13.46 0.87
C ILE A 315 5.96 -13.38 0.48
N GLU A 316 6.78 -12.83 1.35
CA GLU A 316 8.22 -12.76 1.10
C GLU A 316 8.84 -14.15 1.12
N ASN A 317 9.69 -14.41 0.15
CA ASN A 317 10.49 -15.63 0.11
C ASN A 317 11.75 -15.44 0.99
N ARG A 318 11.69 -15.93 2.23
CA ARG A 318 12.80 -15.77 3.19
C ARG A 318 14.07 -16.51 2.75
N ASP A 319 13.94 -17.56 1.96
CA ASP A 319 15.08 -18.31 1.43
C ASP A 319 15.79 -17.57 0.30
N TYR A 320 15.17 -16.51 -0.22
CA TYR A 320 15.79 -15.62 -1.19
C TYR A 320 16.98 -14.87 -0.58
N ILE A 321 16.93 -14.50 0.70
CA ILE A 321 17.93 -13.66 1.35
C ILE A 321 19.11 -14.51 1.82
N ARG A 322 20.26 -14.28 1.23
CA ARG A 322 21.55 -14.87 1.59
C ARG A 322 22.19 -14.09 2.75
N LYS A 323 22.17 -14.69 3.93
CA LYS A 323 22.73 -14.09 5.16
C LYS A 323 24.25 -14.21 5.27
N ASP A 324 24.85 -15.04 4.42
CA ASP A 324 26.30 -15.24 4.33
C ASP A 324 27.02 -14.16 3.56
N LEU A 325 26.30 -13.33 2.81
CA LEU A 325 26.87 -12.24 2.03
C LEU A 325 27.14 -10.99 2.88
N PRO A 326 28.18 -10.20 2.53
CA PRO A 326 28.41 -8.90 3.15
C PRO A 326 27.21 -7.96 3.02
N LYS A 327 27.01 -7.09 4.02
CA LYS A 327 25.83 -6.20 4.13
C LYS A 327 25.59 -5.29 2.93
N HIS A 328 26.66 -4.92 2.25
CA HIS A 328 26.62 -4.01 1.10
C HIS A 328 26.31 -4.71 -0.23
N VAL A 329 26.33 -6.03 -0.24
CA VAL A 329 26.11 -6.80 -1.48
C VAL A 329 24.65 -6.71 -1.89
N PRO A 330 24.34 -6.25 -3.10
CA PRO A 330 22.97 -6.20 -3.59
C PRO A 330 22.46 -7.61 -3.90
N GLN A 331 21.30 -7.94 -3.41
CA GLN A 331 20.65 -9.23 -3.67
C GLN A 331 19.42 -9.10 -4.57
N LEU A 332 18.85 -7.90 -4.64
CA LEU A 332 17.79 -7.53 -5.57
C LEU A 332 17.87 -6.03 -5.87
N PHE A 333 17.28 -5.62 -6.98
CA PHE A 333 17.06 -4.21 -7.29
C PHE A 333 15.61 -3.97 -7.66
N VAL A 334 15.13 -2.78 -7.34
CA VAL A 334 13.91 -2.22 -7.89
C VAL A 334 14.27 -0.95 -8.64
N VAL A 335 13.94 -0.91 -9.91
CA VAL A 335 14.04 0.28 -10.74
C VAL A 335 12.62 0.75 -11.04
N ASN A 336 12.30 1.94 -10.62
CA ASN A 336 11.03 2.54 -10.99
C ASN A 336 11.22 3.94 -11.54
N TRP A 337 10.39 4.31 -12.49
CA TRP A 337 10.31 5.66 -13.01
C TRP A 337 8.86 6.06 -13.21
N GLU A 338 8.62 7.32 -12.98
CA GLU A 338 7.32 7.96 -13.04
C GLU A 338 7.43 9.20 -13.91
N TRP A 339 6.43 9.47 -14.73
CA TRP A 339 6.45 10.64 -15.61
C TRP A 339 5.05 11.19 -15.86
N SER A 340 4.95 12.47 -16.19
CA SER A 340 3.73 13.11 -16.65
C SER A 340 3.69 13.20 -18.17
N ASN A 341 2.50 13.45 -18.74
CA ASN A 341 2.27 13.57 -20.19
C ASN A 341 2.80 14.91 -20.73
N TRP A 342 4.10 15.13 -20.58
CA TRP A 342 4.80 16.26 -21.14
C TRP A 342 6.02 15.81 -21.90
N ALA A 343 6.18 16.27 -23.15
CA ALA A 343 7.13 15.70 -24.11
C ALA A 343 8.57 15.46 -23.60
N PRO A 344 9.23 16.37 -22.86
CA PRO A 344 10.55 16.08 -22.29
C PRO A 344 10.54 14.94 -21.27
N GLN A 345 9.45 14.73 -20.55
CA GLN A 345 9.32 13.69 -19.53
C GLN A 345 8.96 12.34 -20.17
N GLU A 346 8.10 12.33 -21.18
CA GLU A 346 7.82 11.14 -22.01
C GLU A 346 9.10 10.61 -22.67
N LYS A 347 9.96 11.51 -23.15
CA LYS A 347 11.26 11.13 -23.72
C LYS A 347 12.16 10.44 -22.68
N ILE A 348 12.16 10.88 -21.42
CA ILE A 348 12.92 10.23 -20.35
C ILE A 348 12.40 8.80 -20.14
N ALA A 349 11.07 8.63 -20.10
CA ALA A 349 10.46 7.30 -19.95
C ALA A 349 10.81 6.37 -21.12
N GLU A 350 10.76 6.87 -22.35
CA GLU A 350 11.18 6.09 -23.54
C GLU A 350 12.64 5.65 -23.47
N ILE A 351 13.53 6.55 -23.05
CA ILE A 351 14.95 6.23 -22.88
C ILE A 351 15.13 5.16 -21.80
N MET A 352 14.46 5.30 -20.67
CA MET A 352 14.50 4.29 -19.60
C MET A 352 14.02 2.92 -20.08
N GLU A 353 12.96 2.87 -20.88
CA GLU A 353 12.45 1.60 -21.41
C GLU A 353 13.37 0.93 -22.45
N LYS A 354 14.02 1.72 -23.29
CA LYS A 354 14.79 1.21 -24.42
C LYS A 354 16.26 1.00 -24.11
N GLU A 355 16.85 1.86 -23.27
CA GLU A 355 18.30 1.97 -23.15
C GLU A 355 18.82 1.67 -21.74
N PHE A 356 17.93 1.56 -20.71
CA PHE A 356 18.41 1.30 -19.36
C PHE A 356 19.02 -0.11 -19.25
N PRO A 357 20.26 -0.24 -18.74
CA PRO A 357 21.01 -1.50 -18.78
C PRO A 357 20.66 -2.44 -17.63
N PHE A 358 19.45 -3.02 -17.63
CA PHE A 358 18.99 -3.94 -16.60
C PHE A 358 19.92 -5.16 -16.43
N GLU A 359 20.57 -5.61 -17.50
CA GLU A 359 21.55 -6.70 -17.48
C GLU A 359 22.74 -6.39 -16.56
N LYS A 360 23.19 -5.13 -16.51
CA LYS A 360 24.25 -4.74 -15.57
C LYS A 360 23.83 -4.92 -14.13
N LEU A 361 22.60 -4.51 -13.77
CA LEU A 361 22.06 -4.76 -12.43
C LEU A 361 21.97 -6.26 -12.13
N GLN A 362 21.51 -7.06 -13.09
CA GLN A 362 21.42 -8.52 -12.95
C GLN A 362 22.79 -9.16 -12.66
N VAL A 363 23.85 -8.66 -13.28
CA VAL A 363 25.22 -9.14 -13.06
C VAL A 363 25.78 -8.70 -11.70
N MET A 364 25.28 -7.61 -11.11
CA MET A 364 25.72 -7.11 -9.79
C MET A 364 25.10 -7.87 -8.62
N ILE A 365 24.06 -8.67 -8.84
CA ILE A 365 23.41 -9.45 -7.77
C ILE A 365 24.40 -10.46 -7.20
N ASP A 366 24.49 -10.52 -5.86
CA ASP A 366 25.35 -11.41 -5.08
C ASP A 366 26.89 -11.19 -5.26
N LYS A 367 27.30 -10.00 -5.74
CA LYS A 367 28.72 -9.67 -5.98
C LYS A 367 29.19 -8.49 -5.14
#